data_bbffe97fa5d240373f2b401eb9399389
#
_entry.id   bbffe97fa5d240373f2b401eb9399389
#
_cell.length_a   1.000
_cell.length_b   1.000
_cell.length_c   1.000
_cell.angle_alpha   90.00
_cell.angle_beta   90.00
_cell.angle_gamma   90.00
#
_symmetry.space_group_name_H-M   'P 1'
#
loop_
_entity.id
_entity.type
_entity.pdbx_description
1 polymer ?
#
loop_
_entity_poly.entity_id
_entity_poly.type
_entity_poly.pdbx_seq_one_letter_code
_entity_poly.pdbx_strand_id
1 'polypeptide(L)'
;SISMKKTNNFFDACVSVVEKIEGAFAFAAIHSLKEEIFVARKTSPLVLGLGDGYNIVGSDAQSISHMVNEVIYLNDGDYAILNKTNFQIYDFNNNEVEREKINIRSNLNFLNKDGYKHFMEKEIHEQPNVLINTIGSLVREENDLNIFPEKMNIQKNFGITICAAGTSHYAAMVGKYWIEKFSSIP
;
A
#
# COMPACT_ATOMS: atom_id res chain seq x y z
N SER A 1 11.65 19.56 14.64
CA SER A 1 10.21 19.80 14.57
C SER A 1 9.65 20.23 15.93
N ILE A 2 8.37 20.65 15.96
CA ILE A 2 7.69 21.08 17.20
C ILE A 2 7.59 19.93 18.21
N SER A 3 7.33 18.70 17.76
CA SER A 3 7.26 17.51 18.62
C SER A 3 8.61 17.18 19.28
N MET A 4 9.71 17.27 18.57
CA MET A 4 11.06 17.10 19.14
C MET A 4 11.38 18.09 20.25
N LYS A 5 10.91 19.32 20.14
CA LYS A 5 11.10 20.33 21.19
C LYS A 5 10.36 20.01 22.49
N LYS A 6 9.33 19.18 22.44
CA LYS A 6 8.51 18.82 23.60
C LYS A 6 9.01 17.56 24.31
N THR A 7 9.51 16.55 23.60
CA THR A 7 9.80 15.22 24.16
C THR A 7 11.28 14.93 24.33
N ASN A 8 12.16 15.67 23.66
CA ASN A 8 13.61 15.44 23.61
C ASN A 8 14.02 13.99 23.23
N ASN A 9 13.06 13.16 22.81
CA ASN A 9 13.22 11.79 22.36
C ASN A 9 12.64 11.64 20.94
N PHE A 10 13.43 11.07 20.03
CA PHE A 10 13.04 10.92 18.62
C PHE A 10 11.83 10.00 18.45
N PHE A 11 11.85 8.86 19.13
CA PHE A 11 10.74 7.88 19.06
C PHE A 11 9.43 8.51 19.54
N ASP A 12 9.39 9.05 20.75
CA ASP A 12 8.18 9.67 21.32
C ASP A 12 7.66 10.84 20.47
N ALA A 13 8.59 11.60 19.88
CA ALA A 13 8.21 12.66 18.96
C ALA A 13 7.53 12.14 17.70
N CYS A 14 7.99 11.02 17.15
CA CYS A 14 7.38 10.36 15.99
C CYS A 14 6.03 9.76 16.35
N VAL A 15 5.91 9.05 17.47
CA VAL A 15 4.64 8.51 17.97
C VAL A 15 3.60 9.63 18.13
N SER A 16 3.98 10.73 18.77
CA SER A 16 3.07 11.89 18.94
C SER A 16 2.62 12.54 17.63
N VAL A 17 3.31 12.28 16.54
CA VAL A 17 2.91 12.71 15.19
C VAL A 17 1.92 11.69 14.60
N VAL A 18 2.20 10.40 14.72
CA VAL A 18 1.31 9.32 14.24
C VAL A 18 -0.09 9.45 14.84
N GLU A 19 -0.18 9.74 16.14
CA GLU A 19 -1.46 9.94 16.84
C GLU A 19 -2.29 11.12 16.30
N LYS A 20 -1.66 12.07 15.62
CA LYS A 20 -2.32 13.30 15.14
C LYS A 20 -2.55 13.34 13.64
N ILE A 21 -1.90 12.47 12.88
CA ILE A 21 -2.09 12.42 11.44
C ILE A 21 -3.42 11.75 11.12
N GLU A 22 -4.25 12.45 10.38
CA GLU A 22 -5.50 11.93 9.83
C GLU A 22 -5.32 11.48 8.39
N GLY A 23 -6.14 10.51 7.95
CA GLY A 23 -6.11 9.97 6.59
C GLY A 23 -5.11 8.83 6.38
N ALA A 24 -4.94 8.45 5.12
CA ALA A 24 -4.01 7.40 4.69
C ALA A 24 -2.59 7.94 4.62
N PHE A 25 -1.64 7.21 5.18
CA PHE A 25 -0.23 7.57 5.12
C PHE A 25 0.69 6.35 5.19
N ALA A 26 1.88 6.49 4.63
CA ALA A 26 3.06 5.70 4.93
C ALA A 26 4.26 6.64 4.87
N PHE A 27 5.05 6.71 5.92
CA PHE A 27 6.22 7.57 5.94
C PHE A 27 7.39 6.94 6.70
N ALA A 28 8.59 7.40 6.38
CA ALA A 28 9.81 7.15 7.13
C ALA A 28 10.37 8.47 7.64
N ALA A 29 10.85 8.46 8.87
CA ALA A 29 11.51 9.61 9.51
C ALA A 29 12.90 9.21 9.99
N ILE A 30 13.86 10.10 9.81
CA ILE A 30 15.24 9.97 10.28
C ILE A 30 15.63 11.15 11.16
N HIS A 31 16.58 10.92 12.04
CA HIS A 31 17.16 11.97 12.87
C HIS A 31 18.66 12.07 12.59
N SER A 32 19.17 13.28 12.42
CA SER A 32 20.57 13.52 12.02
C SER A 32 21.63 13.02 13.01
N LEU A 33 21.25 12.80 14.27
CA LEU A 33 22.15 12.34 15.33
C LEU A 33 21.86 10.91 15.80
N LYS A 34 20.95 10.19 15.13
CA LYS A 34 20.56 8.84 15.49
C LYS A 34 20.63 7.93 14.26
N GLU A 35 21.22 6.77 14.41
CA GLU A 35 21.26 5.72 13.36
C GLU A 35 19.98 4.88 13.40
N GLU A 36 18.85 5.56 13.46
CA GLU A 36 17.52 4.93 13.55
C GLU A 36 16.59 5.53 12.51
N ILE A 37 15.74 4.67 11.96
CA ILE A 37 14.64 5.05 11.07
C ILE A 37 13.35 4.73 11.82
N PHE A 38 12.48 5.70 11.96
CA PHE A 38 11.11 5.48 12.39
C PHE A 38 10.22 5.39 11.17
N VAL A 39 9.32 4.41 11.14
CA VAL A 39 8.35 4.23 10.07
C VAL A 39 6.96 4.03 10.64
N ALA A 40 5.95 4.49 9.93
CA ALA A 40 4.57 4.28 10.32
C ALA A 40 3.67 4.21 9.08
N ARG A 41 2.61 3.42 9.19
CA ARG A 41 1.62 3.30 8.13
C ARG A 41 0.19 3.32 8.65
N LYS A 42 -0.70 3.85 7.82
CA LYS A 42 -2.15 3.72 7.95
C LYS A 42 -2.76 3.69 6.56
N THR A 43 -3.45 2.62 6.21
CA THR A 43 -4.08 2.36 4.90
C THR A 43 -3.05 2.18 3.76
N SER A 44 -2.06 3.08 3.62
CA SER A 44 -1.00 2.96 2.62
C SER A 44 -0.03 1.82 2.96
N PRO A 45 0.45 1.03 1.98
CA PRO A 45 1.33 -0.10 2.23
C PRO A 45 2.73 0.35 2.69
N LEU A 46 3.34 -0.47 3.56
CA LEU A 46 4.72 -0.33 4.00
C LEU A 46 5.27 -1.70 4.41
N VAL A 47 6.50 -1.98 4.02
CA VAL A 47 7.18 -3.23 4.28
C VAL A 47 8.58 -2.99 4.81
N LEU A 48 8.99 -3.80 5.80
CA LEU A 48 10.36 -3.85 6.29
C LEU A 48 11.08 -4.98 5.55
N GLY A 49 12.26 -4.71 5.01
CA GLY A 49 13.14 -5.70 4.40
C GLY A 49 14.32 -5.99 5.32
N LEU A 50 14.57 -7.28 5.54
CA LEU A 50 15.64 -7.76 6.41
C LEU A 50 16.79 -8.28 5.56
N GLY A 51 17.90 -7.57 5.56
CA GLY A 51 19.13 -7.90 4.87
C GLY A 51 20.19 -8.49 5.81
N ASP A 52 21.31 -8.90 5.24
CA ASP A 52 22.48 -9.34 6.01
C ASP A 52 23.26 -8.11 6.51
N GLY A 53 23.05 -7.80 7.79
CA GLY A 53 23.69 -6.65 8.45
C GLY A 53 23.09 -5.30 8.11
N TYR A 54 21.88 -5.24 7.53
CA TYR A 54 21.14 -4.01 7.31
C TYR A 54 19.63 -4.27 7.21
N ASN A 55 18.85 -3.23 7.53
CA ASN A 55 17.41 -3.22 7.33
C ASN A 55 17.04 -2.12 6.34
N ILE A 56 16.02 -2.35 5.55
CA ILE A 56 15.49 -1.37 4.58
C ILE A 56 13.98 -1.25 4.72
N VAL A 57 13.44 -0.18 4.14
CA VAL A 57 12.01 0.08 4.11
C VAL A 57 11.58 0.31 2.67
N GLY A 58 10.46 -0.24 2.29
CA GLY A 58 9.86 -0.06 0.98
C GLY A 58 8.34 0.07 1.05
N SER A 59 7.73 0.55 -0.01
CA SER A 59 6.28 0.57 -0.15
C SER A 59 5.71 -0.82 -0.43
N ASP A 60 6.49 -1.68 -1.07
CA ASP A 60 6.15 -3.07 -1.39
C ASP A 60 7.38 -3.97 -1.41
N ALA A 61 7.17 -5.28 -1.30
CA ALA A 61 8.26 -6.25 -1.29
C ALA A 61 8.98 -6.33 -2.65
N GLN A 62 8.32 -6.04 -3.75
CA GLN A 62 8.90 -6.11 -5.09
C GLN A 62 10.00 -5.07 -5.26
N SER A 63 9.78 -3.85 -4.74
CA SER A 63 10.74 -2.74 -4.84
C SER A 63 12.07 -3.04 -4.15
N ILE A 64 12.06 -3.87 -3.09
CA ILE A 64 13.23 -4.19 -2.27
C ILE A 64 13.71 -5.64 -2.39
N SER A 65 13.03 -6.47 -3.19
CA SER A 65 13.29 -7.92 -3.33
C SER A 65 14.71 -8.28 -3.78
N HIS A 66 15.36 -7.40 -4.52
CA HIS A 66 16.73 -7.61 -4.99
C HIS A 66 17.80 -7.32 -3.91
N MET A 67 17.38 -6.71 -2.80
CA MET A 67 18.27 -6.30 -1.71
C MET A 67 18.14 -7.19 -0.48
N VAL A 68 16.99 -7.81 -0.24
CA VAL A 68 16.71 -8.57 0.98
C VAL A 68 16.14 -9.95 0.68
N ASN A 69 16.25 -10.86 1.64
CA ASN A 69 15.71 -12.21 1.51
C ASN A 69 14.39 -12.39 2.24
N GLU A 70 14.14 -11.60 3.26
CA GLU A 70 12.95 -11.66 4.10
C GLU A 70 12.32 -10.29 4.21
N VAL A 71 11.00 -10.27 4.30
CA VAL A 71 10.21 -9.06 4.53
C VAL A 71 9.18 -9.28 5.63
N ILE A 72 8.81 -8.16 6.26
CA ILE A 72 7.71 -8.08 7.21
C ILE A 72 6.74 -7.02 6.68
N TYR A 73 5.48 -7.43 6.45
CA TYR A 73 4.40 -6.50 6.16
C TYR A 73 3.87 -5.93 7.47
N LEU A 74 3.90 -4.62 7.59
CA LEU A 74 3.26 -3.94 8.71
C LEU A 74 1.74 -3.98 8.53
N ASN A 75 1.01 -4.23 9.61
CA ASN A 75 -0.44 -4.14 9.63
C ASN A 75 -0.90 -2.68 9.62
N ASP A 76 -2.19 -2.46 9.42
CA ASP A 76 -2.77 -1.13 9.45
C ASP A 76 -2.67 -0.50 10.84
N GLY A 77 -2.10 0.69 10.91
CA GLY A 77 -1.83 1.38 12.16
C GLY A 77 -0.52 1.00 12.86
N ASP A 78 0.24 0.03 12.31
CA ASP A 78 1.56 -0.29 12.86
C ASP A 78 2.57 0.83 12.60
N TYR A 79 3.51 0.94 13.52
CA TYR A 79 4.72 1.70 13.33
C TYR A 79 5.93 0.92 13.88
N ALA A 80 7.12 1.26 13.40
CA ALA A 80 8.33 0.58 13.80
C ALA A 80 9.50 1.53 13.93
N ILE A 81 10.45 1.16 14.78
CA ILE A 81 11.78 1.76 14.83
C ILE A 81 12.78 0.68 14.42
N LEU A 82 13.65 1.03 13.51
CA LEU A 82 14.68 0.11 13.01
C LEU A 82 16.03 0.82 12.94
N ASN A 83 17.07 0.08 13.22
CA ASN A 83 18.44 0.47 12.96
C ASN A 83 19.08 -0.52 11.98
N LYS A 84 20.39 -0.49 11.85
CA LYS A 84 21.13 -1.33 10.91
C LYS A 84 20.82 -2.82 11.06
N THR A 85 20.66 -3.34 12.29
CA THR A 85 20.56 -4.78 12.55
C THR A 85 19.31 -5.21 13.33
N ASN A 86 18.67 -4.26 14.00
CA ASN A 86 17.52 -4.54 14.86
C ASN A 86 16.30 -3.73 14.43
N PHE A 87 15.12 -4.20 14.79
CA PHE A 87 13.87 -3.51 14.62
C PHE A 87 12.91 -3.87 15.76
N GLN A 88 11.99 -2.96 16.06
CA GLN A 88 10.86 -3.19 16.96
C GLN A 88 9.60 -2.64 16.29
N ILE A 89 8.53 -3.41 16.36
CA ILE A 89 7.24 -3.05 15.76
C ILE A 89 6.24 -2.84 16.89
N TYR A 90 5.43 -1.83 16.74
CA TYR A 90 4.37 -1.47 17.68
C TYR A 90 3.04 -1.36 16.96
N ASP A 91 1.97 -1.78 17.65
CA ASP A 91 0.60 -1.57 17.18
C ASP A 91 0.11 -0.14 17.50
N PHE A 92 -1.10 0.17 17.03
CA PHE A 92 -1.75 1.45 17.31
C PHE A 92 -1.95 1.77 18.82
N ASN A 93 -1.93 0.75 19.67
CA ASN A 93 -2.08 0.90 21.14
C ASN A 93 -0.74 1.02 21.86
N ASN A 94 0.36 1.21 21.13
CA ASN A 94 1.73 1.27 21.64
C ASN A 94 2.22 -0.05 22.27
N ASN A 95 1.61 -1.18 21.95
CA ASN A 95 2.13 -2.48 22.37
C ASN A 95 3.19 -2.95 21.38
N GLU A 96 4.31 -3.45 21.88
CA GLU A 96 5.29 -4.15 21.05
C GLU A 96 4.68 -5.46 20.55
N VAL A 97 4.78 -5.68 19.22
CA VAL A 97 4.16 -6.80 18.53
C VAL A 97 5.14 -7.48 17.57
N GLU A 98 4.96 -8.76 17.39
CA GLU A 98 5.66 -9.49 16.35
C GLU A 98 4.78 -9.60 15.10
N ARG A 99 5.42 -9.56 13.93
CA ARG A 99 4.79 -9.77 12.63
C ARG A 99 5.50 -10.88 11.88
N GLU A 100 4.77 -11.59 11.06
CA GLU A 100 5.29 -12.71 10.28
C GLU A 100 6.41 -12.26 9.34
N LYS A 101 7.52 -13.01 9.35
CA LYS A 101 8.61 -12.88 8.39
C LYS A 101 8.33 -13.75 7.18
N ILE A 102 8.26 -13.14 6.02
CA ILE A 102 7.99 -13.83 4.77
C ILE A 102 9.28 -13.89 3.95
N ASN A 103 9.69 -15.10 3.60
CA ASN A 103 10.85 -15.29 2.74
C ASN A 103 10.46 -14.99 1.28
N ILE A 104 11.11 -13.99 0.70
CA ILE A 104 10.84 -13.57 -0.69
C ILE A 104 11.27 -14.64 -1.68
N ARG A 105 12.36 -15.36 -1.41
CA ARG A 105 12.89 -16.36 -2.35
C ARG A 105 11.95 -17.54 -2.57
N SER A 106 11.14 -17.89 -1.58
CA SER A 106 10.13 -18.96 -1.72
C SER A 106 8.92 -18.52 -2.57
N ASN A 107 8.71 -17.22 -2.73
CA ASN A 107 7.61 -16.62 -3.49
C ASN A 107 8.06 -15.96 -4.81
N LEU A 108 9.22 -16.32 -5.33
CA LEU A 108 9.83 -15.74 -6.54
C LEU A 108 8.95 -15.80 -7.79
N ASN A 109 7.91 -16.63 -7.81
CA ASN A 109 7.00 -16.71 -8.96
C ASN A 109 6.27 -15.38 -9.25
N PHE A 110 6.04 -14.54 -8.23
CA PHE A 110 5.43 -13.22 -8.42
C PHE A 110 6.43 -12.12 -8.80
N LEU A 111 7.72 -12.35 -8.55
CA LEU A 111 8.79 -11.37 -8.79
C LEU A 111 9.57 -11.66 -10.09
N ASN A 112 9.23 -12.76 -10.77
CA ASN A 112 9.91 -13.15 -11.97
C ASN A 112 9.35 -12.38 -13.16
N LYS A 113 10.24 -11.94 -14.05
CA LYS A 113 9.85 -11.32 -15.32
C LYS A 113 9.32 -12.33 -16.35
N ASP A 114 9.28 -13.63 -16.02
CA ASP A 114 8.76 -14.73 -16.86
C ASP A 114 9.31 -14.71 -18.30
N GLY A 115 10.59 -14.34 -18.43
CA GLY A 115 11.28 -14.24 -19.72
C GLY A 115 11.17 -12.88 -20.41
N TYR A 116 10.37 -11.95 -19.89
CA TYR A 116 10.27 -10.60 -20.42
C TYR A 116 11.46 -9.72 -20.01
N LYS A 117 11.84 -8.79 -20.87
CA LYS A 117 12.95 -7.87 -20.61
C LYS A 117 12.60 -6.87 -19.48
N HIS A 118 11.34 -6.41 -19.45
CA HIS A 118 10.83 -5.42 -18.53
C HIS A 118 9.53 -5.89 -17.86
N PHE A 119 9.28 -5.49 -16.61
CA PHE A 119 8.02 -5.77 -15.91
C PHE A 119 6.81 -5.20 -16.66
N MET A 120 6.90 -4.00 -17.20
CA MET A 120 5.83 -3.39 -17.99
C MET A 120 5.45 -4.25 -19.20
N GLU A 121 6.44 -4.85 -19.88
CA GLU A 121 6.20 -5.77 -21.00
C GLU A 121 5.43 -7.02 -20.53
N LYS A 122 5.86 -7.62 -19.42
CA LYS A 122 5.13 -8.72 -18.77
C LYS A 122 3.70 -8.32 -18.45
N GLU A 123 3.48 -7.19 -17.77
CA GLU A 123 2.16 -6.68 -17.36
C GLU A 123 1.25 -6.44 -18.58
N ILE A 124 1.78 -5.94 -19.69
CA ILE A 124 1.03 -5.77 -20.95
C ILE A 124 0.50 -7.13 -21.43
N HIS A 125 1.36 -8.16 -21.42
CA HIS A 125 0.97 -9.50 -21.87
C HIS A 125 0.07 -10.25 -20.88
N GLU A 126 0.10 -9.90 -19.61
CA GLU A 126 -0.78 -10.47 -18.57
C GLU A 126 -2.20 -9.88 -18.59
N GLN A 127 -2.42 -8.74 -19.23
CA GLN A 127 -3.72 -8.04 -19.25
C GLN A 127 -4.92 -8.95 -19.56
N PRO A 128 -4.89 -9.87 -20.55
CA PRO A 128 -6.04 -10.73 -20.82
C PRO A 128 -6.44 -11.59 -19.61
N ASN A 129 -5.44 -12.18 -18.93
CA ASN A 129 -5.67 -13.03 -17.76
C ASN A 129 -6.14 -12.20 -16.54
N VAL A 130 -5.54 -11.03 -16.34
CA VAL A 130 -5.92 -10.11 -15.26
C VAL A 130 -7.35 -9.62 -15.45
N LEU A 131 -7.77 -9.29 -16.68
CA LEU A 131 -9.14 -8.90 -16.98
C LEU A 131 -10.14 -10.03 -16.72
N ILE A 132 -9.84 -11.26 -17.14
CA ILE A 132 -10.68 -12.43 -16.88
C ILE A 132 -10.85 -12.62 -15.37
N ASN A 133 -9.77 -12.59 -14.60
CA ASN A 133 -9.80 -12.76 -13.15
C ASN A 133 -10.56 -11.63 -12.44
N THR A 134 -10.36 -10.39 -12.89
CA THR A 134 -11.05 -9.22 -12.33
C THR A 134 -12.55 -9.29 -12.60
N ILE A 135 -12.96 -9.58 -13.84
CA ILE A 135 -14.36 -9.73 -14.20
C ILE A 135 -14.97 -10.92 -13.43
N GLY A 136 -14.26 -12.05 -13.36
CA GLY A 136 -14.72 -13.22 -12.63
C GLY A 136 -14.92 -13.00 -11.14
N SER A 137 -14.14 -12.09 -10.53
CA SER A 137 -14.33 -11.70 -9.13
C SER A 137 -15.54 -10.79 -8.90
N LEU A 138 -15.97 -10.06 -9.93
CA LEU A 138 -17.10 -9.12 -9.88
C LEU A 138 -18.44 -9.79 -10.23
N VAL A 139 -18.40 -10.88 -11.01
CA VAL A 139 -19.60 -11.64 -11.44
C VAL A 139 -19.80 -12.81 -10.48
N ARG A 140 -20.78 -12.74 -9.59
CA ARG A 140 -21.05 -13.79 -8.59
C ARG A 140 -22.02 -14.85 -9.06
N GLU A 141 -22.99 -14.51 -9.92
CA GLU A 141 -23.96 -15.44 -10.54
C GLU A 141 -24.32 -14.96 -11.95
N GLU A 142 -24.92 -15.83 -12.78
CA GLU A 142 -25.34 -15.48 -14.15
C GLU A 142 -26.21 -14.21 -14.13
N ASN A 143 -25.65 -13.10 -14.60
CA ASN A 143 -26.26 -11.77 -14.77
C ASN A 143 -26.27 -10.80 -13.58
N ASP A 144 -25.60 -11.07 -12.46
CA ASP A 144 -25.53 -10.10 -11.35
C ASP A 144 -24.11 -9.52 -11.20
N LEU A 145 -23.92 -8.32 -11.74
CA LEU A 145 -22.69 -7.53 -11.58
C LEU A 145 -22.75 -6.78 -10.24
N ASN A 146 -22.26 -7.41 -9.18
CA ASN A 146 -22.22 -6.80 -7.85
C ASN A 146 -20.99 -5.86 -7.72
N ILE A 147 -20.98 -4.81 -8.54
CA ILE A 147 -19.92 -3.77 -8.53
C ILE A 147 -20.11 -2.80 -7.36
N PHE A 148 -21.34 -2.64 -6.89
CA PHE A 148 -21.67 -1.70 -5.83
C PHE A 148 -22.11 -2.42 -4.55
N PRO A 149 -21.78 -1.89 -3.35
CA PRO A 149 -22.34 -2.41 -2.10
C PRO A 149 -23.86 -2.37 -2.14
N GLU A 150 -24.52 -3.41 -1.65
CA GLU A 150 -26.00 -3.57 -1.64
C GLU A 150 -26.77 -2.38 -1.02
N LYS A 151 -26.08 -1.51 -0.30
CA LYS A 151 -26.66 -0.31 0.33
C LYS A 151 -26.49 0.98 -0.48
N MET A 152 -25.93 0.92 -1.68
CA MET A 152 -25.72 2.11 -2.50
C MET A 152 -27.03 2.46 -3.21
N ASN A 153 -27.85 3.29 -2.59
CA ASN A 153 -29.08 3.81 -3.18
C ASN A 153 -28.71 4.96 -4.15
N ILE A 154 -28.45 4.62 -5.40
CA ILE A 154 -28.18 5.63 -6.45
C ILE A 154 -29.53 6.28 -6.84
N GLN A 155 -29.81 7.42 -6.25
CA GLN A 155 -30.96 8.20 -6.64
C GLN A 155 -30.76 8.82 -8.04
N LYS A 156 -31.78 8.75 -8.89
CA LYS A 156 -31.75 9.11 -10.32
C LYS A 156 -31.30 10.55 -10.66
N ASN A 157 -31.07 11.42 -9.68
CA ASN A 157 -30.81 12.85 -9.89
C ASN A 157 -29.42 13.33 -9.45
N PHE A 158 -28.50 12.41 -9.15
CA PHE A 158 -27.15 12.79 -8.74
C PHE A 158 -26.16 12.56 -9.89
N GLY A 159 -25.27 13.52 -10.08
CA GLY A 159 -24.09 13.33 -10.93
C GLY A 159 -23.10 12.37 -10.30
N ILE A 160 -22.23 11.76 -11.10
CA ILE A 160 -21.14 10.90 -10.64
C ILE A 160 -19.83 11.68 -10.69
N THR A 161 -19.17 11.83 -9.56
CA THR A 161 -17.83 12.42 -9.49
C THR A 161 -16.80 11.33 -9.22
N ILE A 162 -15.82 11.17 -10.12
CA ILE A 162 -14.73 10.21 -10.00
C ILE A 162 -13.44 10.97 -9.66
N CYS A 163 -12.85 10.65 -8.51
CA CYS A 163 -11.57 11.22 -8.06
C CYS A 163 -10.47 10.18 -8.23
N ALA A 164 -9.47 10.48 -9.05
CA ALA A 164 -8.37 9.58 -9.32
C ALA A 164 -7.11 10.33 -9.75
N ALA A 165 -5.95 9.67 -9.66
CA ALA A 165 -4.67 10.18 -10.14
C ALA A 165 -3.97 9.11 -11.01
N GLY A 166 -2.99 9.55 -11.83
CA GLY A 166 -2.22 8.65 -12.69
C GLY A 166 -3.07 7.93 -13.73
N THR A 167 -2.80 6.66 -13.96
CA THR A 167 -3.52 5.82 -14.94
C THR A 167 -5.00 5.64 -14.57
N SER A 168 -5.34 5.64 -13.29
CA SER A 168 -6.73 5.60 -12.82
C SER A 168 -7.52 6.84 -13.25
N HIS A 169 -6.88 8.01 -13.33
CA HIS A 169 -7.49 9.23 -13.87
C HIS A 169 -7.85 9.07 -15.35
N TYR A 170 -6.96 8.49 -16.15
CA TYR A 170 -7.25 8.25 -17.58
C TYR A 170 -8.39 7.24 -17.77
N ALA A 171 -8.42 6.19 -16.96
CA ALA A 171 -9.54 5.25 -16.94
C ALA A 171 -10.86 5.94 -16.54
N ALA A 172 -10.82 6.82 -15.55
CA ALA A 172 -11.97 7.62 -15.13
C ALA A 172 -12.49 8.56 -16.23
N MET A 173 -11.58 9.16 -17.02
CA MET A 173 -11.96 9.99 -18.18
C MET A 173 -12.74 9.17 -19.22
N VAL A 174 -12.30 7.96 -19.53
CA VAL A 174 -13.03 7.06 -20.44
C VAL A 174 -14.36 6.65 -19.82
N GLY A 175 -14.37 6.29 -18.53
CA GLY A 175 -15.56 5.93 -17.78
C GLY A 175 -16.62 7.04 -17.79
N LYS A 176 -16.20 8.30 -17.66
CA LYS A 176 -17.10 9.47 -17.75
C LYS A 176 -17.91 9.46 -19.05
N TYR A 177 -17.24 9.34 -20.21
CA TYR A 177 -17.92 9.31 -21.50
C TYR A 177 -18.90 8.15 -21.62
N TRP A 178 -18.57 6.99 -21.10
CA TRP A 178 -19.46 5.82 -21.14
C TRP A 178 -20.67 5.99 -20.22
N ILE A 179 -20.46 6.49 -19.00
CA ILE A 179 -21.55 6.76 -18.05
C ILE A 179 -22.51 7.78 -18.63
N GLU A 180 -22.02 8.92 -19.09
CA GLU A 180 -22.85 9.97 -19.72
C GLU A 180 -23.63 9.42 -20.94
N LYS A 181 -22.96 8.61 -21.78
CA LYS A 181 -23.56 8.05 -22.99
C LYS A 181 -24.64 7.02 -22.72
N PHE A 182 -24.44 6.13 -21.74
CA PHE A 182 -25.32 4.98 -21.53
C PHE A 182 -26.34 5.18 -20.42
N SER A 183 -26.06 6.02 -19.42
CA SER A 183 -26.98 6.26 -18.30
C SER A 183 -27.63 7.64 -18.32
N SER A 184 -27.16 8.56 -19.16
CA SER A 184 -27.59 9.97 -19.16
C SER A 184 -27.40 10.67 -17.81
N ILE A 185 -26.46 10.18 -17.00
CA ILE A 185 -26.05 10.78 -15.71
C ILE A 185 -24.77 11.57 -15.97
N PRO A 186 -24.70 12.87 -15.59
CA PRO A 186 -23.50 13.69 -15.77
C PRO A 186 -22.37 13.31 -14.83
#